data_66fb2f22c833f450c39e94c6daa6876e
#
_entry.id   66fb2f22c833f450c39e94c6daa6876e
#
_cell.length_a   1.000
_cell.length_b   1.000
_cell.length_c   1.000
_cell.angle_alpha   90.00
_cell.angle_beta   90.00
_cell.angle_gamma   90.00
#
_symmetry.space_group_name_H-M   'P 1'
#
loop_
_entity.id
_entity.type
_entity.pdbx_description
1 polymer ?
#
loop_
_entity_poly.entity_id
_entity_poly.type
_entity_poly.pdbx_seq_one_letter_code
_entity_poly.pdbx_strand_id
1 'polypeptide(L)'
;GGIKNAINPDTTQAIMIINCDAILLNNYSNLLQDLQKKFNPDKMDALLAFSSPKNALGYSGSGDYIIANDGTVIESDRSDKMVFMGISVLNTKTLELVNAERFSLVEIWSKLIKKRTCYGMVFENIWFHAGNVEAIKLANQFSK
;
A
#
# COMPACT_ATOMS: atom_id res chain seq x y z
N GLY A 1 5.12 -12.97 8.22
CA GLY A 1 6.00 -13.28 9.36
C GLY A 1 6.71 -12.08 9.96
N GLY A 2 7.58 -11.38 9.23
CA GLY A 2 8.44 -10.33 9.78
C GLY A 2 7.69 -9.23 10.55
N ILE A 3 6.55 -8.80 10.06
CA ILE A 3 5.75 -7.76 10.72
C ILE A 3 5.26 -8.22 12.11
N LYS A 4 4.75 -9.44 12.23
CA LYS A 4 4.31 -9.98 13.54
C LYS A 4 5.43 -9.99 14.59
N ASN A 5 6.65 -10.26 14.15
CA ASN A 5 7.82 -10.31 15.04
C ASN A 5 8.36 -8.91 15.39
N ALA A 6 8.06 -7.90 14.57
CA ALA A 6 8.58 -6.55 14.73
C ALA A 6 7.70 -5.63 15.59
N ILE A 7 6.48 -6.05 15.93
CA ILE A 7 5.52 -5.22 16.68
C ILE A 7 5.15 -5.87 18.02
N ASN A 8 4.75 -5.01 18.97
CA ASN A 8 4.05 -5.45 20.16
C ASN A 8 2.54 -5.22 19.95
N PRO A 9 1.72 -6.26 19.69
CA PRO A 9 0.30 -6.11 19.40
C PRO A 9 -0.51 -5.52 20.57
N ASP A 10 -0.03 -5.68 21.80
CA ASP A 10 -0.74 -5.18 23.00
C ASP A 10 -0.67 -3.67 23.14
N THR A 11 0.34 -3.03 22.55
CA THR A 11 0.59 -1.58 22.68
C THR A 11 0.45 -0.81 21.38
N THR A 12 0.39 -1.49 20.23
CA THR A 12 0.39 -0.86 18.92
C THR A 12 -0.96 -1.07 18.24
N GLN A 13 -1.73 0.02 18.04
CA GLN A 13 -3.04 -0.07 17.38
C GLN A 13 -2.96 -0.11 15.86
N ALA A 14 -2.04 0.66 15.27
CA ALA A 14 -1.83 0.70 13.84
C ALA A 14 -0.35 0.88 13.51
N ILE A 15 0.07 0.34 12.37
CA ILE A 15 1.43 0.45 11.85
C ILE A 15 1.40 0.98 10.42
N MET A 16 2.43 1.74 10.06
CA MET A 16 2.71 2.08 8.68
C MET A 16 3.71 1.07 8.12
N ILE A 17 3.38 0.50 6.97
CA ILE A 17 4.20 -0.47 6.25
C ILE A 17 4.67 0.19 4.96
N ILE A 18 5.96 0.14 4.69
CA ILE A 18 6.58 0.70 3.49
C ILE A 18 7.46 -0.38 2.88
N ASN A 19 7.19 -0.74 1.64
CA ASN A 19 8.06 -1.63 0.89
C ASN A 19 9.36 -0.92 0.53
N CYS A 20 10.49 -1.63 0.61
CA CYS A 20 11.81 -1.06 0.35
C CYS A 20 12.08 -0.73 -1.12
N ASP A 21 11.24 -1.18 -2.04
CA ASP A 21 11.30 -0.91 -3.48
C ASP A 21 10.37 0.25 -3.94
N ALA A 22 9.68 0.89 -3.01
CA ALA A 22 8.89 2.08 -3.26
C ALA A 22 9.74 3.35 -3.07
N ILE A 23 10.16 4.00 -4.16
CA ILE A 23 10.97 5.22 -4.11
C ILE A 23 10.13 6.44 -4.48
N LEU A 24 10.03 7.38 -3.55
CA LEU A 24 9.37 8.67 -3.70
C LEU A 24 10.44 9.77 -3.65
N LEU A 25 10.64 10.50 -4.75
CA LEU A 25 11.71 11.50 -4.83
C LEU A 25 11.41 12.77 -4.03
N ASN A 26 10.18 13.28 -4.14
CA ASN A 26 9.73 14.50 -3.47
C ASN A 26 8.36 14.24 -2.83
N ASN A 27 8.04 14.95 -1.77
CA ASN A 27 6.74 14.86 -1.05
C ASN A 27 6.49 13.54 -0.28
N TYR A 28 7.54 12.79 0.05
CA TYR A 28 7.42 11.57 0.86
C TYR A 28 6.74 11.85 2.21
N SER A 29 7.18 12.89 2.88
CA SER A 29 6.61 13.32 4.17
C SER A 29 5.13 13.67 4.08
N ASN A 30 4.70 14.29 2.98
CA ASN A 30 3.30 14.66 2.76
C ASN A 30 2.42 13.42 2.59
N LEU A 31 2.84 12.45 1.77
CA LEU A 31 2.09 11.20 1.58
C LEU A 31 1.89 10.45 2.90
N LEU A 32 2.95 10.31 3.71
CA LEU A 32 2.87 9.58 4.98
C LEU A 32 1.96 10.32 5.97
N GLN A 33 2.05 11.64 6.05
CA GLN A 33 1.18 12.46 6.88
C GLN A 33 -0.29 12.38 6.42
N ASP A 34 -0.54 12.39 5.12
CA ASP A 34 -1.88 12.31 4.56
C ASP A 34 -2.50 10.93 4.80
N LEU A 35 -1.72 9.84 4.68
CA LEU A 35 -2.16 8.51 5.06
C LEU A 35 -2.52 8.45 6.54
N GLN A 36 -1.67 9.00 7.41
CA GLN A 36 -1.90 9.02 8.86
C GLN A 36 -3.17 9.81 9.22
N LYS A 37 -3.37 10.98 8.61
CA LYS A 37 -4.55 11.82 8.85
C LYS A 37 -5.84 11.20 8.32
N LYS A 38 -5.75 10.51 7.18
CA LYS A 38 -6.91 9.88 6.52
C LYS A 38 -7.32 8.57 7.16
N PHE A 39 -6.39 7.85 7.78
CA PHE A 39 -6.69 6.58 8.43
C PHE A 39 -7.65 6.77 9.60
N ASN A 40 -8.81 6.14 9.52
CA ASN A 40 -9.82 6.13 10.57
C ASN A 40 -9.99 4.70 11.09
N PRO A 41 -9.49 4.36 12.29
CA PRO A 41 -9.53 3.00 12.83
C PRO A 41 -10.94 2.49 13.13
N ASP A 42 -11.94 3.37 13.23
CA ASP A 42 -13.34 2.98 13.43
C ASP A 42 -14.00 2.43 12.15
N LYS A 43 -13.41 2.73 10.99
CA LYS A 43 -13.95 2.33 9.67
C LYS A 43 -12.98 1.48 8.85
N MET A 44 -11.67 1.66 9.08
CA MET A 44 -10.62 1.12 8.25
C MET A 44 -9.78 0.12 9.03
N ASP A 45 -9.72 -1.09 8.55
CA ASP A 45 -8.72 -2.06 8.99
C ASP A 45 -7.39 -1.87 8.25
N ALA A 46 -7.46 -1.35 7.01
CA ALA A 46 -6.29 -0.94 6.22
C ALA A 46 -6.60 0.26 5.34
N LEU A 47 -5.57 1.12 5.13
CA LEU A 47 -5.55 2.18 4.14
C LEU A 47 -4.30 2.01 3.27
N LEU A 48 -4.48 1.76 1.97
CA LEU A 48 -3.43 1.52 0.99
C LEU A 48 -3.20 2.75 0.12
N ALA A 49 -1.94 3.09 -0.15
CA ALA A 49 -1.58 4.12 -1.12
C ALA A 49 -1.56 3.55 -2.54
N PHE A 50 -2.21 4.26 -3.45
CA PHE A 50 -2.32 3.90 -4.86
C PHE A 50 -1.82 5.02 -5.76
N SER A 51 -1.33 4.66 -6.92
CA SER A 51 -0.99 5.57 -8.00
C SER A 51 -1.57 5.08 -9.32
N SER A 52 -1.76 5.99 -10.27
CA SER A 52 -2.10 5.58 -11.64
C SER A 52 -0.91 4.85 -12.28
N PRO A 53 -1.13 3.90 -13.20
CA PRO A 53 -0.04 3.20 -13.90
C PRO A 53 0.93 4.16 -14.61
N LYS A 54 0.45 5.30 -15.13
CA LYS A 54 1.28 6.31 -15.81
C LYS A 54 2.28 7.01 -14.87
N ASN A 55 2.01 7.04 -13.57
CA ASN A 55 2.86 7.67 -12.55
C ASN A 55 3.76 6.65 -11.84
N ALA A 56 3.60 5.37 -12.11
CA ALA A 56 4.35 4.26 -11.51
C ALA A 56 5.53 3.86 -12.42
N LEU A 57 6.64 4.61 -12.35
CA LEU A 57 7.82 4.33 -13.18
C LEU A 57 8.54 3.06 -12.71
N GLY A 58 8.93 2.22 -13.67
CA GLY A 58 9.51 0.90 -13.39
C GLY A 58 8.50 -0.21 -13.11
N TYR A 59 7.20 0.11 -13.07
CA TYR A 59 6.12 -0.86 -12.97
C TYR A 59 5.70 -1.33 -14.37
N SER A 60 5.60 -2.65 -14.57
CA SER A 60 5.26 -3.27 -15.88
C SER A 60 3.90 -3.96 -15.89
N GLY A 61 3.14 -3.91 -14.79
CA GLY A 61 1.83 -4.54 -14.68
C GLY A 61 0.68 -3.67 -15.22
N SER A 62 -0.52 -4.23 -15.22
CA SER A 62 -1.77 -3.55 -15.64
C SER A 62 -2.54 -2.90 -14.47
N GLY A 63 -1.92 -2.78 -13.29
CA GLY A 63 -2.57 -2.36 -12.05
C GLY A 63 -3.00 -3.55 -11.18
N ASP A 64 -3.29 -3.25 -9.91
CA ASP A 64 -3.57 -4.28 -8.91
C ASP A 64 -5.04 -4.29 -8.50
N TYR A 65 -5.59 -3.13 -8.13
CA TYR A 65 -6.93 -2.99 -7.55
C TYR A 65 -7.69 -1.79 -8.12
N ILE A 66 -8.99 -1.77 -7.89
CA ILE A 66 -9.85 -0.60 -8.15
C ILE A 66 -10.23 0.04 -6.82
N ILE A 67 -10.34 1.36 -6.79
CA ILE A 67 -10.91 2.11 -5.68
C ILE A 67 -12.34 2.48 -6.06
N ALA A 68 -13.31 1.99 -5.29
CA ALA A 68 -14.71 2.31 -5.47
C ALA A 68 -15.03 3.76 -5.06
N ASN A 69 -16.21 4.27 -5.44
CA ASN A 69 -16.62 5.65 -5.14
C ASN A 69 -16.69 5.96 -3.64
N ASP A 70 -16.93 4.96 -2.80
CA ASP A 70 -16.92 5.08 -1.34
C ASP A 70 -15.52 5.00 -0.72
N GLY A 71 -14.49 4.87 -1.56
CA GLY A 71 -13.09 4.76 -1.15
C GLY A 71 -12.64 3.34 -0.80
N THR A 72 -13.52 2.34 -0.82
CA THR A 72 -13.13 0.96 -0.55
C THR A 72 -12.36 0.37 -1.73
N VAL A 73 -11.40 -0.50 -1.43
CA VAL A 73 -10.63 -1.25 -2.42
C VAL A 73 -11.44 -2.47 -2.85
N ILE A 74 -11.44 -2.77 -4.15
CA ILE A 74 -12.10 -3.95 -4.73
C ILE A 74 -11.18 -4.70 -5.68
N GLU A 75 -11.27 -6.03 -5.68
CA GLU A 75 -10.69 -6.89 -6.72
C GLU A 75 -11.57 -6.87 -7.96
N SER A 76 -10.98 -6.75 -9.15
CA SER A 76 -11.73 -6.69 -10.41
C SER A 76 -10.83 -7.05 -11.59
N ASP A 77 -11.43 -7.56 -12.65
CA ASP A 77 -10.76 -7.82 -13.95
C ASP A 77 -10.83 -6.62 -14.91
N ARG A 78 -11.37 -5.49 -14.50
CA ARG A 78 -11.44 -4.26 -15.28
C ARG A 78 -10.03 -3.70 -15.57
N SER A 79 -9.94 -2.89 -16.62
CA SER A 79 -8.67 -2.30 -17.08
C SER A 79 -8.25 -1.01 -16.37
N ASP A 80 -9.15 -0.40 -15.57
CA ASP A 80 -8.92 0.87 -14.87
C ASP A 80 -8.34 0.68 -13.45
N LYS A 81 -7.49 -0.32 -13.30
CA LYS A 81 -6.82 -0.61 -12.03
C LYS A 81 -5.77 0.43 -11.69
N MET A 82 -5.66 0.69 -10.41
CA MET A 82 -4.58 1.48 -9.80
C MET A 82 -3.46 0.56 -9.32
N VAL A 83 -2.24 1.09 -9.28
CA VAL A 83 -1.05 0.38 -8.79
C VAL A 83 -0.92 0.59 -7.30
N PHE A 84 -0.85 -0.48 -6.51
CA PHE A 84 -0.51 -0.40 -5.09
C PHE A 84 0.96 -0.02 -4.93
N MET A 85 1.23 1.07 -4.22
CA MET A 85 2.57 1.64 -4.09
C MET A 85 3.47 0.92 -3.07
N GLY A 86 2.99 -0.16 -2.44
CA GLY A 86 3.74 -0.80 -1.35
C GLY A 86 3.74 0.01 -0.05
N ILE A 87 2.86 1.01 0.09
CA ILE A 87 2.75 1.86 1.28
C ILE A 87 1.33 1.74 1.83
N SER A 88 1.21 1.43 3.12
CA SER A 88 -0.09 1.23 3.75
C SER A 88 -0.07 1.55 5.25
N VAL A 89 -1.24 1.85 5.80
CA VAL A 89 -1.51 1.83 7.24
C VAL A 89 -2.38 0.62 7.52
N LEU A 90 -2.02 -0.16 8.52
CA LEU A 90 -2.68 -1.41 8.89
C LEU A 90 -3.02 -1.42 10.38
N ASN A 91 -4.27 -1.74 10.73
CA ASN A 91 -4.67 -2.06 12.09
C ASN A 91 -4.01 -3.39 12.49
N THR A 92 -3.24 -3.40 13.58
CA THR A 92 -2.45 -4.56 14.00
C THR A 92 -3.27 -5.79 14.34
N LYS A 93 -4.52 -5.62 14.80
CA LYS A 93 -5.47 -6.73 15.05
C LYS A 93 -5.72 -7.58 13.81
N THR A 94 -5.57 -7.02 12.62
CA THR A 94 -5.76 -7.77 11.36
C THR A 94 -4.71 -8.84 11.13
N LEU A 95 -3.56 -8.73 11.78
CA LEU A 95 -2.52 -9.76 11.71
C LEU A 95 -2.96 -11.10 12.32
N GLU A 96 -3.98 -11.10 13.19
CA GLU A 96 -4.59 -12.30 13.74
C GLU A 96 -5.45 -13.07 12.72
N LEU A 97 -5.84 -12.39 11.60
CA LEU A 97 -6.59 -13.05 10.52
C LEU A 97 -5.79 -14.16 9.81
N VAL A 98 -4.47 -14.18 9.99
CA VAL A 98 -3.58 -15.18 9.39
C VAL A 98 -2.80 -15.90 10.48
N ASN A 99 -3.03 -17.22 10.62
CA ASN A 99 -2.38 -18.05 11.65
C ASN A 99 -0.97 -18.50 11.25
N ALA A 100 -0.59 -18.38 9.97
CA ALA A 100 0.73 -18.81 9.49
C ALA A 100 1.85 -17.91 9.99
N GLU A 101 2.99 -18.49 10.33
CA GLU A 101 4.23 -17.74 10.67
C GLU A 101 4.75 -16.94 9.47
N ARG A 102 4.58 -17.48 8.26
CA ARG A 102 4.94 -16.84 6.99
C ARG A 102 3.69 -16.67 6.14
N PHE A 103 3.40 -15.45 5.76
CA PHE A 103 2.25 -15.10 4.93
C PHE A 103 2.55 -13.87 4.09
N SER A 104 1.82 -13.72 2.99
CA SER A 104 1.80 -12.50 2.19
C SER A 104 0.80 -11.50 2.76
N LEU A 105 1.13 -10.20 2.74
CA LEU A 105 0.16 -9.15 3.06
C LEU A 105 -1.07 -9.17 2.12
N VAL A 106 -0.91 -9.67 0.89
CA VAL A 106 -2.02 -9.87 -0.05
C VAL A 106 -3.13 -10.74 0.55
N GLU A 107 -2.79 -11.74 1.36
CA GLU A 107 -3.79 -12.57 2.06
C GLU A 107 -4.63 -11.76 3.05
N ILE A 108 -4.00 -10.80 3.72
CA ILE A 108 -4.70 -9.87 4.62
C ILE A 108 -5.57 -8.93 3.77
N TRP A 109 -5.00 -8.33 2.72
CA TRP A 109 -5.74 -7.42 1.84
C TRP A 109 -7.01 -8.08 1.29
N SER A 110 -6.92 -9.30 0.72
CA SER A 110 -8.09 -10.03 0.20
C SER A 110 -9.17 -10.25 1.25
N LYS A 111 -8.80 -10.53 2.50
CA LYS A 111 -9.78 -10.69 3.60
C LYS A 111 -10.45 -9.36 3.96
N LEU A 112 -9.69 -8.27 4.02
CA LEU A 112 -10.20 -6.94 4.35
C LEU A 112 -11.03 -6.34 3.21
N ILE A 113 -10.68 -6.62 1.97
CA ILE A 113 -11.47 -6.25 0.77
C ILE A 113 -12.84 -6.93 0.83
N LYS A 114 -12.90 -8.23 1.12
CA LYS A 114 -14.17 -8.97 1.28
C LYS A 114 -15.03 -8.42 2.43
N LYS A 115 -14.40 -7.93 3.50
CA LYS A 115 -15.09 -7.27 4.63
C LYS A 115 -15.46 -5.80 4.35
N ARG A 116 -14.98 -5.21 3.24
CA ARG A 116 -15.13 -3.79 2.89
C ARG A 116 -14.50 -2.84 3.94
N THR A 117 -13.42 -3.28 4.60
CA THR A 117 -12.65 -2.48 5.57
C THR A 117 -11.26 -2.10 5.06
N CYS A 118 -10.93 -2.46 3.80
CA CYS A 118 -9.74 -2.02 3.08
C CYS A 118 -10.07 -0.80 2.23
N TYR A 119 -9.39 0.32 2.47
CA TYR A 119 -9.58 1.59 1.79
C TYR A 119 -8.37 1.98 0.96
N GLY A 120 -8.58 2.83 -0.03
CA GLY A 120 -7.53 3.36 -0.90
C GLY A 120 -7.38 4.88 -0.80
N MET A 121 -6.15 5.35 -0.97
CA MET A 121 -5.81 6.75 -1.17
C MET A 121 -4.94 6.90 -2.41
N VAL A 122 -5.35 7.76 -3.33
CA VAL A 122 -4.60 8.02 -4.56
C VAL A 122 -3.53 9.07 -4.32
N PHE A 123 -2.34 8.80 -4.80
CA PHE A 123 -1.20 9.71 -4.85
C PHE A 123 -0.90 10.06 -6.31
N GLU A 124 -0.96 11.35 -6.64
CA GLU A 124 -0.92 11.82 -8.03
C GLU A 124 0.51 12.06 -8.57
N ASN A 125 1.53 12.05 -7.68
CA ASN A 125 2.89 12.31 -8.10
C ASN A 125 3.57 11.04 -8.64
N ILE A 126 4.65 11.25 -9.40
CA ILE A 126 5.51 10.18 -9.89
C ILE A 126 6.20 9.50 -8.72
N TRP A 127 6.26 8.18 -8.77
CA TRP A 127 7.03 7.33 -7.88
C TRP A 127 7.71 6.23 -8.68
N PHE A 128 8.70 5.56 -8.10
CA PHE A 128 9.45 4.49 -8.75
C PHE A 128 9.22 3.17 -8.02
N HIS A 129 8.86 2.16 -8.80
CA HIS A 129 8.89 0.78 -8.35
C HIS A 129 10.27 0.20 -8.68
N ALA A 130 11.20 0.22 -7.72
CA ALA A 130 12.60 -0.19 -7.89
C ALA A 130 12.78 -1.71 -7.78
N GLY A 131 11.88 -2.48 -8.40
CA GLY A 131 11.89 -3.94 -8.37
C GLY A 131 12.94 -4.59 -9.29
N ASN A 132 13.63 -3.80 -10.12
CA ASN A 132 14.69 -4.27 -11.02
C ASN A 132 15.78 -3.22 -11.21
N VAL A 133 16.91 -3.64 -11.80
CA VAL A 133 18.11 -2.80 -11.97
C VAL A 133 17.84 -1.58 -12.88
N GLU A 134 17.02 -1.76 -13.93
CA GLU A 134 16.67 -0.70 -14.87
C GLU A 134 15.86 0.40 -14.19
N ALA A 135 14.90 0.03 -13.35
CA ALA A 135 14.10 0.97 -12.57
C ALA A 135 14.96 1.75 -11.55
N ILE A 136 15.95 1.11 -10.92
CA ILE A 136 16.90 1.78 -10.04
C ILE A 136 17.75 2.80 -10.81
N LYS A 137 18.26 2.44 -12.00
CA LYS A 137 19.00 3.36 -12.87
C LYS A 137 18.15 4.57 -13.27
N LEU A 138 16.88 4.32 -13.61
CA LEU A 138 15.93 5.38 -13.95
C LEU A 138 15.72 6.32 -12.75
N ALA A 139 15.45 5.78 -11.56
CA ALA A 139 15.25 6.59 -10.34
C ALA A 139 16.47 7.47 -10.04
N ASN A 140 17.69 6.97 -10.22
CA ASN A 140 18.92 7.73 -10.01
C ASN A 140 19.09 8.92 -10.97
N GLN A 141 18.48 8.89 -12.16
CA GLN A 141 18.49 10.03 -13.09
C GLN A 141 17.64 11.19 -12.62
N PHE A 142 16.58 10.90 -11.84
CA PHE A 142 15.66 11.91 -11.30
C PHE A 142 16.09 12.43 -9.91
N SER A 143 17.10 11.83 -9.29
CA SER A 143 17.63 12.25 -7.98
C SER A 143 18.72 13.33 -8.07
N LYS A 144 19.04 13.80 -9.27
CA LYS A 144 19.95 14.92 -9.56
C LYS A 144 19.12 16.17 -9.81
#